data_44417956958cb6c0a5dfdc809998c7a7
#
_entry.id   44417956958cb6c0a5dfdc809998c7a7
#
_cell.length_a   1.000
_cell.length_b   1.000
_cell.length_c   1.000
_cell.angle_alpha   90.00
_cell.angle_beta   90.00
_cell.angle_gamma   90.00
#
_symmetry.space_group_name_H-M   'P 1'
#
loop_
_entity.id
_entity.type
_entity.pdbx_description
1 polymer ?
#
loop_
_entity_poly.entity_id
_entity_poly.type
_entity_poly.pdbx_seq_one_letter_code
_entity_poly.pdbx_strand_id
1 'polypeptide(L)'
;MDAAPQIEIVSASGAAHLSAARELFREYADGLGVDLCFQGFDAELAGLPGEYAAPSGALLLAFVDGALAGCGALRQLADADYPNACEMKRLYVRRAFRRFGLGRLLAQALMDRAAQAGYSVMLLDTLDDMEAARGLYASLGFEEIPPYYYNPIP
;
A
#
# COMPACT_ATOMS: atom_id res chain seq x y z
N MET A 1 23.91 -13.46 21.88
CA MET A 1 23.25 -14.00 20.69
C MET A 1 22.03 -13.17 20.37
N ASP A 2 22.04 -12.62 19.19
CA ASP A 2 20.96 -11.73 18.80
C ASP A 2 19.79 -12.51 18.24
N ALA A 3 18.61 -12.29 18.78
CA ALA A 3 17.40 -12.86 18.23
C ALA A 3 17.06 -12.17 16.91
N ALA A 4 16.50 -12.92 15.98
CA ALA A 4 15.98 -12.32 14.77
C ALA A 4 14.89 -11.31 15.13
N PRO A 5 14.78 -10.17 14.40
CA PRO A 5 13.72 -9.22 14.68
C PRO A 5 12.36 -9.85 14.45
N GLN A 6 11.44 -9.53 15.34
CA GLN A 6 10.08 -10.06 15.25
C GLN A 6 9.25 -9.13 14.39
N ILE A 7 8.83 -9.63 13.24
CA ILE A 7 8.05 -8.86 12.26
C ILE A 7 6.59 -9.31 12.35
N GLU A 8 5.69 -8.35 12.51
CA GLU A 8 4.25 -8.60 12.50
C GLU A 8 3.58 -7.74 11.43
N ILE A 9 2.71 -8.36 10.65
CA ILE A 9 1.87 -7.64 9.70
C ILE A 9 0.43 -7.87 10.11
N VAL A 10 -0.27 -6.79 10.43
CA VAL A 10 -1.62 -6.85 10.98
C VAL A 10 -2.57 -5.99 10.17
N SER A 11 -3.85 -6.38 10.16
CA SER A 11 -4.90 -5.52 9.63
C SER A 11 -5.14 -4.37 10.60
N ALA A 12 -5.18 -3.15 10.08
CA ALA A 12 -5.44 -1.99 10.91
C ALA A 12 -6.84 -2.09 11.51
N SER A 13 -6.93 -1.97 12.82
CA SER A 13 -8.21 -1.99 13.53
C SER A 13 -8.13 -1.07 14.72
N GLY A 14 -9.23 -0.32 14.94
CA GLY A 14 -9.31 0.60 16.06
C GLY A 14 -8.58 1.90 15.83
N ALA A 15 -8.83 2.86 16.72
CA ALA A 15 -8.35 4.23 16.56
C ALA A 15 -6.84 4.35 16.55
N ALA A 16 -6.14 3.54 17.35
CA ALA A 16 -4.67 3.60 17.42
C ALA A 16 -4.04 3.18 16.11
N HIS A 17 -4.53 2.09 15.50
CA HIS A 17 -4.02 1.64 14.20
C HIS A 17 -4.33 2.63 13.09
N LEU A 18 -5.53 3.22 13.10
CA LEU A 18 -5.88 4.21 12.07
C LEU A 18 -5.05 5.48 12.21
N SER A 19 -4.74 5.88 13.42
CA SER A 19 -3.84 7.01 13.67
C SER A 19 -2.43 6.72 13.15
N ALA A 20 -1.94 5.50 13.40
CA ALA A 20 -0.64 5.06 12.88
C ALA A 20 -0.62 5.06 11.35
N ALA A 21 -1.69 4.58 10.72
CA ALA A 21 -1.80 4.58 9.26
C ALA A 21 -1.75 6.01 8.71
N ARG A 22 -2.46 6.95 9.34
CA ARG A 22 -2.44 8.35 8.92
C ARG A 22 -1.04 8.93 8.99
N GLU A 23 -0.31 8.63 10.06
CA GLU A 23 1.07 9.09 10.21
C GLU A 23 1.95 8.58 9.07
N LEU A 24 1.86 7.29 8.77
CA LEU A 24 2.65 6.69 7.69
C LEU A 24 2.25 7.22 6.32
N PHE A 25 0.97 7.44 6.09
CA PHE A 25 0.51 8.00 4.81
C PHE A 25 1.05 9.42 4.62
N ARG A 26 1.10 10.23 5.68
CA ARG A 26 1.70 11.57 5.61
C ARG A 26 3.19 11.50 5.32
N GLU A 27 3.91 10.58 5.95
CA GLU A 27 5.34 10.37 5.67
C GLU A 27 5.54 9.96 4.21
N TYR A 28 4.68 9.07 3.71
CA TYR A 28 4.73 8.62 2.32
C TYR A 28 4.56 9.81 1.36
N ALA A 29 3.56 10.63 1.60
CA ALA A 29 3.29 11.79 0.76
C ALA A 29 4.43 12.80 0.80
N ASP A 30 4.98 13.07 1.97
CA ASP A 30 6.11 13.98 2.14
C ASP A 30 7.34 13.47 1.40
N GLY A 31 7.57 12.17 1.45
CA GLY A 31 8.72 11.54 0.79
C GLY A 31 8.62 11.55 -0.73
N LEU A 32 7.42 11.60 -1.28
CA LEU A 32 7.25 11.69 -2.74
C LEU A 32 7.57 13.07 -3.29
N GLY A 33 7.48 14.11 -2.47
CA GLY A 33 7.71 15.48 -2.92
C GLY A 33 6.64 16.01 -3.86
N VAL A 34 5.48 15.37 -3.89
CA VAL A 34 4.34 15.80 -4.71
C VAL A 34 3.16 16.13 -3.82
N ASP A 35 2.32 17.05 -4.28
CA ASP A 35 1.11 17.44 -3.56
C ASP A 35 -0.01 16.47 -3.93
N LEU A 36 -0.46 15.68 -2.98
CA LEU A 36 -1.53 14.72 -3.19
C LEU A 36 -2.91 15.28 -2.87
N CYS A 37 -3.02 16.56 -2.50
CA CYS A 37 -4.31 17.16 -2.17
C CYS A 37 -5.30 17.08 -3.32
N PHE A 38 -4.82 17.21 -4.55
CA PHE A 38 -5.68 17.13 -5.74
C PHE A 38 -6.25 15.73 -5.96
N GLN A 39 -5.71 14.71 -5.27
CA GLN A 39 -6.23 13.34 -5.32
C GLN A 39 -7.19 13.04 -4.17
N GLY A 40 -7.57 14.07 -3.40
CA GLY A 40 -8.43 13.87 -2.25
C GLY A 40 -7.73 13.27 -1.04
N PHE A 41 -6.43 13.49 -0.93
CA PHE A 41 -5.61 12.85 0.10
C PHE A 41 -6.08 13.22 1.52
N ASP A 42 -6.41 14.49 1.77
CA ASP A 42 -6.88 14.89 3.09
C ASP A 42 -8.18 14.19 3.48
N ALA A 43 -9.10 14.04 2.51
CA ALA A 43 -10.34 13.31 2.73
C ALA A 43 -10.07 11.81 2.97
N GLU A 44 -9.11 11.24 2.26
CA GLU A 44 -8.70 9.85 2.46
C GLU A 44 -8.22 9.65 3.90
N LEU A 45 -7.35 10.54 4.39
CA LEU A 45 -6.83 10.44 5.75
C LEU A 45 -7.94 10.56 6.80
N ALA A 46 -8.85 11.48 6.60
CA ALA A 46 -9.94 11.71 7.54
C ALA A 46 -10.91 10.53 7.58
N GLY A 47 -11.10 9.86 6.44
CA GLY A 47 -12.10 8.81 6.29
C GLY A 47 -11.58 7.39 6.44
N LEU A 48 -10.31 7.20 6.83
CA LEU A 48 -9.76 5.85 6.95
C LEU A 48 -10.61 4.97 7.88
N PRO A 49 -10.80 3.68 7.57
CA PRO A 49 -10.20 2.95 6.44
C PRO A 49 -10.87 3.19 5.07
N GLY A 50 -12.05 3.79 5.00
CA GLY A 50 -12.70 4.15 3.73
C GLY A 50 -12.69 3.03 2.70
N GLU A 51 -12.11 3.29 1.53
CA GLU A 51 -12.01 2.32 0.44
C GLU A 51 -11.15 1.11 0.79
N TYR A 52 -10.33 1.21 1.82
CA TYR A 52 -9.45 0.12 2.23
C TYR A 52 -10.09 -0.80 3.26
N ALA A 53 -11.37 -0.61 3.56
CA ALA A 53 -12.07 -1.44 4.53
C ALA A 53 -12.33 -2.84 3.98
N ALA A 54 -12.17 -3.85 4.85
CA ALA A 54 -12.52 -5.22 4.51
C ALA A 54 -14.03 -5.33 4.31
N PRO A 55 -14.52 -6.27 3.51
CA PRO A 55 -13.78 -7.33 2.82
C PRO A 55 -13.24 -6.94 1.45
N SER A 56 -13.70 -5.83 0.87
CA SER A 56 -13.31 -5.44 -0.49
C SER A 56 -11.90 -4.83 -0.53
N GLY A 57 -11.48 -4.22 0.57
CA GLY A 57 -10.16 -3.63 0.68
C GLY A 57 -9.36 -4.23 1.81
N ALA A 58 -8.16 -3.70 2.04
CA ALA A 58 -7.33 -4.05 3.17
C ALA A 58 -6.43 -2.87 3.52
N LEU A 59 -6.15 -2.72 4.80
CA LEU A 59 -5.21 -1.72 5.29
C LEU A 59 -4.31 -2.44 6.30
N LEU A 60 -3.04 -2.60 5.93
CA LEU A 60 -2.09 -3.38 6.71
C LEU A 60 -1.02 -2.49 7.32
N LEU A 61 -0.62 -2.83 8.53
CA LEU A 61 0.51 -2.20 9.21
C LEU A 61 1.57 -3.24 9.49
N ALA A 62 2.84 -2.84 9.42
CA ALA A 62 3.97 -3.69 9.77
C ALA A 62 4.66 -3.14 11.00
N PHE A 63 4.97 -4.03 11.93
CA PHE A 63 5.73 -3.70 13.14
C PHE A 63 6.98 -4.57 13.21
N VAL A 64 8.08 -3.98 13.64
CA VAL A 64 9.33 -4.70 13.91
C VAL A 64 9.64 -4.52 15.37
N ASP A 65 9.65 -5.62 16.12
CA ASP A 65 9.86 -5.62 17.59
C ASP A 65 8.92 -4.62 18.29
N GLY A 66 7.68 -4.53 17.81
CA GLY A 66 6.68 -3.64 18.37
C GLY A 66 6.70 -2.21 17.88
N ALA A 67 7.70 -1.83 17.06
CA ALA A 67 7.81 -0.46 16.53
C ALA A 67 7.13 -0.38 15.17
N LEU A 68 6.36 0.67 14.95
CA LEU A 68 5.67 0.90 13.69
C LEU A 68 6.69 1.12 12.57
N ALA A 69 6.64 0.29 11.52
CA ALA A 69 7.67 0.25 10.50
C ALA A 69 7.17 0.51 9.08
N GLY A 70 5.91 0.18 8.78
CA GLY A 70 5.42 0.36 7.42
C GLY A 70 3.94 0.08 7.28
N CYS A 71 3.44 0.29 6.07
CA CYS A 71 2.03 0.07 5.75
C CYS A 71 1.84 -0.29 4.28
N GLY A 72 0.65 -0.73 3.97
CA GLY A 72 0.20 -0.94 2.61
C GLY A 72 -1.31 -1.04 2.58
N ALA A 73 -1.90 -0.75 1.44
CA ALA A 73 -3.36 -0.73 1.32
C ALA A 73 -3.81 -1.34 0.00
N LEU A 74 -5.05 -1.79 -0.01
CA LEU A 74 -5.70 -2.42 -1.15
C LEU A 74 -7.10 -1.88 -1.26
N ARG A 75 -7.53 -1.51 -2.47
CA ARG A 75 -8.89 -1.06 -2.72
C ARG A 75 -9.45 -1.71 -3.97
N GLN A 76 -10.77 -1.80 -4.03
CA GLN A 76 -11.43 -2.20 -5.27
C GLN A 76 -11.25 -1.09 -6.31
N LEU A 77 -11.01 -1.46 -7.55
CA LEU A 77 -10.82 -0.51 -8.64
C LEU A 77 -11.91 -0.73 -9.68
N ALA A 78 -12.95 0.11 -9.63
CA ALA A 78 -14.13 -0.06 -10.47
C ALA A 78 -13.98 0.55 -11.86
N ASP A 79 -13.15 1.59 -11.99
CA ASP A 79 -13.07 2.40 -13.22
C ASP A 79 -11.86 2.07 -14.08
N ALA A 80 -11.30 0.86 -13.91
CA ALA A 80 -10.17 0.42 -14.72
C ALA A 80 -10.64 -0.36 -15.93
N ASP A 81 -9.77 -0.44 -16.94
CA ASP A 81 -10.02 -1.23 -18.15
C ASP A 81 -10.00 -2.74 -17.88
N TYR A 82 -9.68 -3.15 -16.67
CA TYR A 82 -9.57 -4.55 -16.28
C TYR A 82 -10.73 -4.92 -15.37
N PRO A 83 -11.51 -5.96 -15.71
CA PRO A 83 -12.62 -6.37 -14.85
C PRO A 83 -12.12 -7.03 -13.57
N ASN A 84 -12.90 -6.89 -12.51
CA ASN A 84 -12.63 -7.52 -11.21
C ASN A 84 -11.22 -7.20 -10.71
N ALA A 85 -10.84 -5.92 -10.79
CA ALA A 85 -9.51 -5.47 -10.44
C ALA A 85 -9.48 -4.80 -9.08
N CYS A 86 -8.33 -4.89 -8.42
CA CYS A 86 -8.02 -4.11 -7.23
C CYS A 86 -6.72 -3.35 -7.45
N GLU A 87 -6.45 -2.39 -6.59
CA GLU A 87 -5.26 -1.56 -6.69
C GLU A 87 -4.51 -1.58 -5.36
N MET A 88 -3.20 -1.85 -5.42
CA MET A 88 -2.33 -1.72 -4.26
C MET A 88 -1.88 -0.27 -4.17
N LYS A 89 -2.03 0.33 -2.99
CA LYS A 89 -1.71 1.74 -2.75
C LYS A 89 -0.99 1.90 -1.44
N ARG A 90 -0.26 3.00 -1.32
CA ARG A 90 0.34 3.46 -0.06
C ARG A 90 1.31 2.44 0.56
N LEU A 91 2.00 1.66 -0.29
CA LEU A 91 3.07 0.78 0.20
C LEU A 91 4.26 1.63 0.61
N TYR A 92 4.57 1.60 1.89
CA TYR A 92 5.61 2.46 2.44
C TYR A 92 6.29 1.77 3.63
N VAL A 93 7.61 1.86 3.66
CA VAL A 93 8.41 1.36 4.77
C VAL A 93 9.29 2.50 5.25
N ARG A 94 9.28 2.76 6.55
CA ARG A 94 10.15 3.77 7.16
C ARG A 94 11.61 3.41 6.90
N ARG A 95 12.43 4.43 6.65
CA ARG A 95 13.84 4.24 6.26
C ARG A 95 14.59 3.33 7.22
N ALA A 96 14.37 3.51 8.52
CA ALA A 96 15.07 2.73 9.55
C ALA A 96 14.81 1.23 9.46
N PHE A 97 13.73 0.83 8.80
CA PHE A 97 13.30 -0.58 8.74
C PHE A 97 13.39 -1.19 7.33
N ARG A 98 13.96 -0.48 6.37
CA ARG A 98 13.97 -0.95 4.97
C ARG A 98 14.85 -2.18 4.75
N ARG A 99 15.81 -2.43 5.63
CA ARG A 99 16.70 -3.59 5.52
C ARG A 99 16.04 -4.92 5.87
N PHE A 100 14.82 -4.91 6.37
CA PHE A 100 14.14 -6.14 6.83
C PHE A 100 13.26 -6.78 5.77
N GLY A 101 13.22 -6.24 4.54
CA GLY A 101 12.38 -6.79 3.48
C GLY A 101 10.89 -6.59 3.68
N LEU A 102 10.50 -5.56 4.43
CA LEU A 102 9.09 -5.32 4.75
C LEU A 102 8.25 -4.96 3.53
N GLY A 103 8.83 -4.25 2.56
CA GLY A 103 8.10 -3.92 1.33
C GLY A 103 7.59 -5.16 0.62
N ARG A 104 8.46 -6.17 0.50
CA ARG A 104 8.07 -7.44 -0.10
C ARG A 104 7.02 -8.16 0.74
N LEU A 105 7.20 -8.20 2.05
CA LEU A 105 6.25 -8.87 2.94
C LEU A 105 4.87 -8.22 2.90
N LEU A 106 4.83 -6.88 2.92
CA LEU A 106 3.57 -6.14 2.83
C LEU A 106 2.90 -6.37 1.47
N ALA A 107 3.65 -6.27 0.38
CA ALA A 107 3.11 -6.50 -0.95
C ALA A 107 2.56 -7.93 -1.08
N GLN A 108 3.31 -8.91 -0.58
CA GLN A 108 2.88 -10.30 -0.62
C GLN A 108 1.60 -10.49 0.19
N ALA A 109 1.51 -9.89 1.38
CA ALA A 109 0.32 -9.98 2.21
C ALA A 109 -0.89 -9.35 1.53
N LEU A 110 -0.70 -8.23 0.81
CA LEU A 110 -1.78 -7.60 0.06
C LEU A 110 -2.21 -8.46 -1.11
N MET A 111 -1.27 -9.09 -1.81
CA MET A 111 -1.60 -10.02 -2.89
C MET A 111 -2.42 -11.19 -2.37
N ASP A 112 -2.07 -11.72 -1.20
CA ASP A 112 -2.83 -12.80 -0.56
C ASP A 112 -4.24 -12.36 -0.20
N ARG A 113 -4.39 -11.12 0.32
CA ARG A 113 -5.71 -10.57 0.64
C ARG A 113 -6.55 -10.36 -0.62
N ALA A 114 -5.92 -9.93 -1.72
CA ALA A 114 -6.62 -9.77 -2.99
C ALA A 114 -7.15 -11.11 -3.48
N ALA A 115 -6.35 -12.16 -3.40
CA ALA A 115 -6.78 -13.50 -3.79
C ALA A 115 -7.93 -13.99 -2.94
N GLN A 116 -7.87 -13.77 -1.63
CA GLN A 116 -8.93 -14.16 -0.70
C GLN A 116 -10.24 -13.41 -0.99
N ALA A 117 -10.13 -12.17 -1.42
CA ALA A 117 -11.31 -11.36 -1.76
C ALA A 117 -11.89 -11.69 -3.13
N GLY A 118 -11.19 -12.51 -3.93
CA GLY A 118 -11.69 -12.97 -5.22
C GLY A 118 -11.32 -12.10 -6.41
N TYR A 119 -10.37 -11.17 -6.25
CA TYR A 119 -9.93 -10.33 -7.37
C TYR A 119 -9.12 -11.13 -8.37
N SER A 120 -9.32 -10.82 -9.65
CA SER A 120 -8.60 -11.47 -10.75
C SER A 120 -7.30 -10.76 -11.10
N VAL A 121 -7.23 -9.46 -10.83
CA VAL A 121 -6.13 -8.60 -11.26
C VAL A 121 -5.79 -7.63 -10.13
N MET A 122 -4.51 -7.46 -9.84
CA MET A 122 -4.03 -6.41 -8.95
C MET A 122 -3.17 -5.44 -9.76
N LEU A 123 -3.50 -4.17 -9.67
CA LEU A 123 -2.80 -3.10 -10.35
C LEU A 123 -2.10 -2.22 -9.32
N LEU A 124 -1.07 -1.51 -9.75
CA LEU A 124 -0.41 -0.51 -8.92
C LEU A 124 0.21 0.55 -9.82
N ASP A 125 0.41 1.73 -9.24
CA ASP A 125 1.03 2.84 -9.92
C ASP A 125 2.22 3.32 -9.11
N THR A 126 3.35 3.58 -9.79
CA THR A 126 4.55 4.11 -9.15
C THR A 126 5.03 5.34 -9.92
N LEU A 127 5.78 6.20 -9.22
CA LEU A 127 6.44 7.31 -9.90
C LEU A 127 7.67 6.77 -10.64
N ASP A 128 8.00 7.42 -11.76
CA ASP A 128 9.10 6.98 -12.62
C ASP A 128 10.45 6.94 -11.92
N ASP A 129 10.66 7.79 -10.91
CA ASP A 129 11.93 7.85 -10.18
C ASP A 129 12.02 6.84 -9.03
N MET A 130 11.03 5.97 -8.87
CA MET A 130 11.02 4.96 -7.80
C MET A 130 11.54 3.61 -8.32
N GLU A 131 12.80 3.58 -8.75
CA GLU A 131 13.38 2.38 -9.33
C GLU A 131 13.41 1.19 -8.39
N ALA A 132 13.70 1.42 -7.11
CA ALA A 132 13.74 0.34 -6.12
C ALA A 132 12.36 -0.31 -5.97
N ALA A 133 11.30 0.48 -5.96
CA ALA A 133 9.94 -0.04 -5.89
C ALA A 133 9.59 -0.81 -7.15
N ARG A 134 9.96 -0.29 -8.32
CA ARG A 134 9.71 -0.97 -9.60
C ARG A 134 10.41 -2.31 -9.65
N GLY A 135 11.66 -2.37 -9.17
CA GLY A 135 12.40 -3.63 -9.11
C GLY A 135 11.74 -4.64 -8.18
N LEU A 136 11.24 -4.18 -7.03
CA LEU A 136 10.51 -5.03 -6.11
C LEU A 136 9.27 -5.62 -6.79
N TYR A 137 8.48 -4.79 -7.44
CA TYR A 137 7.25 -5.25 -8.07
C TYR A 137 7.51 -6.22 -9.22
N ALA A 138 8.53 -5.95 -10.03
CA ALA A 138 8.93 -6.87 -11.09
C ALA A 138 9.30 -8.23 -10.51
N SER A 139 10.03 -8.25 -9.40
CA SER A 139 10.44 -9.50 -8.75
C SER A 139 9.26 -10.29 -8.18
N LEU A 140 8.13 -9.63 -7.94
CA LEU A 140 6.89 -10.27 -7.46
C LEU A 140 5.99 -10.71 -8.62
N GLY A 141 6.38 -10.45 -9.86
CA GLY A 141 5.61 -10.87 -11.03
C GLY A 141 4.74 -9.79 -11.65
N PHE A 142 4.84 -8.55 -11.20
CA PHE A 142 4.12 -7.45 -11.84
C PHE A 142 4.77 -7.07 -13.16
N GLU A 143 3.94 -6.76 -14.14
CA GLU A 143 4.39 -6.33 -15.47
C GLU A 143 4.00 -4.87 -15.69
N GLU A 144 4.84 -4.14 -16.42
CA GLU A 144 4.52 -2.76 -16.78
C GLU A 144 3.43 -2.75 -17.85
N ILE A 145 2.44 -1.89 -17.65
CA ILE A 145 1.31 -1.72 -18.57
C ILE A 145 1.06 -0.24 -18.78
N PRO A 146 0.31 0.14 -19.84
CA PRO A 146 -0.14 1.54 -19.98
C PRO A 146 -1.02 1.96 -18.80
N PRO A 147 -1.23 3.26 -18.58
CA PRO A 147 -2.13 3.73 -17.52
C PRO A 147 -3.47 2.99 -17.56
N TYR A 148 -3.93 2.52 -16.41
CA TYR A 148 -5.02 1.54 -16.34
C TYR A 148 -6.37 2.11 -15.94
N TYR A 149 -6.46 3.40 -15.71
CA TYR A 149 -7.75 4.04 -15.47
C TYR A 149 -7.85 5.32 -16.29
N TYR A 150 -9.10 5.68 -16.58
CA TYR A 150 -9.36 6.86 -17.38
C TYR A 150 -8.96 8.12 -16.64
N ASN A 151 -8.16 8.94 -17.30
CA ASN A 151 -7.77 10.24 -16.75
C ASN A 151 -8.30 11.33 -17.69
N PRO A 152 -9.35 12.07 -17.29
CA PRO A 152 -9.92 13.10 -18.15
C PRO A 152 -9.05 14.35 -18.27
N ILE A 153 -7.99 14.45 -17.50
CA ILE A 153 -7.07 15.58 -17.55
C ILE A 153 -5.93 15.22 -18.49
N PRO A 154 -5.81 15.90 -19.63
CA PRO A 154 -4.75 15.59 -20.58
C PRO A 154 -3.36 15.90 -20.02
#